data_4087b523ee0ffe2df0efd796aa812115
#
_entry.id   4087b523ee0ffe2df0efd796aa812115
#
_cell.length_a   1.000
_cell.length_b   1.000
_cell.length_c   1.000
_cell.angle_alpha   90.00
_cell.angle_beta   90.00
_cell.angle_gamma   90.00
#
_symmetry.space_group_name_H-M   'P 1'
#
loop_
_entity.id
_entity.type
_entity.pdbx_description
1 polymer ?
#
loop_
_entity_poly.entity_id
_entity_poly.type
_entity_poly.pdbx_seq_one_letter_code
_entity_poly.pdbx_strand_id
1 'polypeptide(L)'
;MYAKKAVPLRTLSAHASARTRQNTMIQNTKYYLTYMNTKLKISVWIVCIGILYTPLHAAQNTLDSLLTVYAEEVAHTNDYLAVRQARIDSLCRITPRTPDLTLAIAREYQSYQSDSARIYYARLLNEADPYRTHAIVGLVELHAATGRYEDGIATMQLMDSILPSFRLRWYEAVRRLYSDGALWSTVPTLKEEWQHEAQKYQSMLMNAWREKVDEEQEMDLLLAQYTAMENGELTVALEYNDSLLAKIDPKAHEYAIKAYERAILYEQAGDEIKRREWLVRSAIQDVRCAVTDNGSSWLVAKDCHEEGDLSRAYLFSNYSLTNASFFNAPTRFNQTFTLGHTIATDYEQRLNDSSIRLGFAIICLVLLLVAVVLITIYTLRNNKRLHILNKEITAINEDFEITNRQLKEANMVKEQYICRYLEVYSDYIRRLVAMARKAGEKDPDGIKSKEMAHFYRSFDDTFLSIYVTFVQDFNALLKPEAQLMPKKGERMTVEMRIFALILLGIDNSAKIGELLCYSPNTISNYRVRVKNGALGDRDTFEDRVRAIGALY
;
A
#
# COMPACT_ATOMS: atom_id res chain seq x y z
N MET A 1 -23.91 -67.66 34.53
CA MET A 1 -23.19 -66.70 35.40
C MET A 1 -22.31 -65.82 34.53
N TYR A 2 -22.74 -64.68 34.20
CA TYR A 2 -22.00 -63.46 33.79
C TYR A 2 -23.02 -62.42 33.31
N ALA A 3 -23.34 -61.50 34.21
CA ALA A 3 -24.19 -60.33 33.92
C ALA A 3 -23.33 -59.28 33.23
N LYS A 4 -23.64 -58.95 31.96
CA LYS A 4 -23.10 -57.75 31.28
C LYS A 4 -23.98 -56.54 31.68
N LYS A 5 -23.40 -55.63 32.51
CA LYS A 5 -23.95 -54.31 32.80
C LYS A 5 -23.95 -53.47 31.51
N ALA A 6 -25.13 -53.12 31.05
CA ALA A 6 -25.29 -52.13 29.97
C ALA A 6 -25.00 -50.72 30.52
N VAL A 7 -24.01 -50.01 29.92
CA VAL A 7 -23.70 -48.61 30.20
C VAL A 7 -24.71 -47.72 29.48
N PRO A 8 -25.34 -46.73 30.11
CA PRO A 8 -26.37 -45.91 29.48
C PRO A 8 -25.80 -45.04 28.35
N LEU A 9 -26.42 -45.04 27.19
CA LEU A 9 -26.06 -44.28 25.97
C LEU A 9 -25.90 -42.76 26.15
N ARG A 10 -26.34 -42.17 27.26
CA ARG A 10 -26.19 -40.76 27.59
C ARG A 10 -24.75 -40.37 27.96
N THR A 11 -23.93 -41.27 28.47
CA THR A 11 -22.55 -40.99 28.89
C THR A 11 -21.57 -40.98 27.70
N LEU A 12 -21.86 -41.70 26.62
CA LEU A 12 -21.02 -41.75 25.41
C LEU A 12 -21.14 -40.46 24.56
N SER A 13 -22.30 -39.81 24.52
CA SER A 13 -22.46 -38.55 23.77
C SER A 13 -21.77 -37.36 24.44
N ALA A 14 -21.75 -37.34 25.79
CA ALA A 14 -21.07 -36.28 26.57
C ALA A 14 -19.54 -36.41 26.44
N HIS A 15 -18.99 -37.60 26.43
CA HIS A 15 -17.56 -37.83 26.23
C HIS A 15 -17.09 -37.55 24.80
N ALA A 16 -17.89 -37.80 23.78
CA ALA A 16 -17.59 -37.45 22.38
C ALA A 16 -17.57 -35.93 22.18
N SER A 17 -18.54 -35.22 22.76
CA SER A 17 -18.61 -33.72 22.71
C SER A 17 -17.44 -33.07 23.46
N ALA A 18 -17.04 -33.59 24.62
CA ALA A 18 -15.88 -33.11 25.39
C ALA A 18 -14.56 -33.30 24.61
N ARG A 19 -14.38 -34.47 23.99
CA ARG A 19 -13.18 -34.79 23.18
C ARG A 19 -13.06 -33.93 21.94
N THR A 20 -14.18 -33.60 21.29
CA THR A 20 -14.20 -32.72 20.13
C THR A 20 -13.85 -31.26 20.54
N ARG A 21 -14.39 -30.76 21.67
CA ARG A 21 -14.04 -29.44 22.21
C ARG A 21 -12.56 -29.35 22.61
N GLN A 22 -12.00 -30.42 23.23
CA GLN A 22 -10.61 -30.45 23.63
C GLN A 22 -9.67 -30.47 22.41
N ASN A 23 -10.00 -31.20 21.34
CA ASN A 23 -9.23 -31.22 20.10
C ASN A 23 -9.28 -29.86 19.37
N THR A 24 -10.43 -29.18 19.35
CA THR A 24 -10.56 -27.83 18.77
C THR A 24 -9.74 -26.80 19.57
N MET A 25 -9.71 -26.92 20.89
CA MET A 25 -8.92 -26.03 21.76
C MET A 25 -7.41 -26.25 21.55
N ILE A 26 -6.95 -27.48 21.40
CA ILE A 26 -5.54 -27.81 21.10
C ILE A 26 -5.14 -27.33 19.71
N GLN A 27 -5.99 -27.46 18.70
CA GLN A 27 -5.74 -26.95 17.36
C GLN A 27 -5.66 -25.41 17.35
N ASN A 28 -6.55 -24.73 18.04
CA ASN A 28 -6.52 -23.27 18.17
C ASN A 28 -5.27 -22.78 18.91
N THR A 29 -4.85 -23.46 19.99
CA THR A 29 -3.63 -23.13 20.72
C THR A 29 -2.38 -23.32 19.86
N LYS A 30 -2.32 -24.40 19.06
CA LYS A 30 -1.23 -24.63 18.10
C LYS A 30 -1.18 -23.56 17.01
N TYR A 31 -2.34 -23.14 16.51
CA TYR A 31 -2.44 -22.06 15.53
C TYR A 31 -1.97 -20.71 16.10
N TYR A 32 -2.37 -20.36 17.33
CA TYR A 32 -1.91 -19.16 18.04
C TYR A 32 -0.41 -19.16 18.32
N LEU A 33 0.18 -20.29 18.74
CA LEU A 33 1.61 -20.43 18.96
C LEU A 33 2.42 -20.30 17.67
N THR A 34 1.95 -20.86 16.55
CA THR A 34 2.58 -20.73 15.24
C THR A 34 2.51 -19.30 14.72
N TYR A 35 1.36 -18.62 14.89
CA TYR A 35 1.16 -17.23 14.53
C TYR A 35 2.04 -16.27 15.34
N MET A 36 2.13 -16.45 16.65
CA MET A 36 3.03 -15.68 17.52
C MET A 36 4.51 -15.89 17.17
N ASN A 37 4.92 -17.13 16.88
CA ASN A 37 6.31 -17.43 16.50
C ASN A 37 6.67 -16.81 15.13
N THR A 38 5.72 -16.72 14.20
CA THR A 38 5.89 -16.06 12.90
C THR A 38 5.99 -14.54 13.06
N LYS A 39 5.14 -13.93 13.90
CA LYS A 39 5.23 -12.50 14.21
C LYS A 39 6.54 -12.13 14.91
N LEU A 40 7.00 -12.95 15.86
CA LEU A 40 8.26 -12.73 16.56
C LEU A 40 9.46 -12.79 15.59
N LYS A 41 9.47 -13.76 14.66
CA LYS A 41 10.49 -13.86 13.61
C LYS A 41 10.48 -12.65 12.68
N ILE A 42 9.31 -12.19 12.24
CA ILE A 42 9.16 -10.99 11.41
C ILE A 42 9.65 -9.73 12.17
N SER A 43 9.31 -9.58 13.45
CA SER A 43 9.76 -8.46 14.26
C SER A 43 11.29 -8.47 14.46
N VAL A 44 11.90 -9.64 14.69
CA VAL A 44 13.36 -9.77 14.78
C VAL A 44 14.03 -9.45 13.43
N TRP A 45 13.45 -9.88 12.30
CA TRP A 45 13.95 -9.54 10.97
C TRP A 45 13.87 -8.03 10.69
N ILE A 46 12.78 -7.37 11.07
CA ILE A 46 12.61 -5.91 10.92
C ILE A 46 13.64 -5.16 11.79
N VAL A 47 13.89 -5.62 13.01
CA VAL A 47 14.91 -5.01 13.90
C VAL A 47 16.31 -5.23 13.35
N CYS A 48 16.65 -6.44 12.85
CA CYS A 48 17.97 -6.72 12.25
C CYS A 48 18.18 -5.91 10.95
N ILE A 49 17.17 -5.75 10.10
CA ILE A 49 17.22 -4.89 8.92
C ILE A 49 17.38 -3.42 9.35
N GLY A 50 16.65 -2.96 10.38
CA GLY A 50 16.76 -1.61 10.92
C GLY A 50 18.16 -1.27 11.44
N ILE A 51 18.82 -2.20 12.11
CA ILE A 51 20.18 -1.98 12.66
C ILE A 51 21.25 -1.91 11.55
N LEU A 52 21.07 -2.62 10.44
CA LEU A 52 21.97 -2.58 9.29
C LEU A 52 21.75 -1.34 8.39
N TYR A 53 20.57 -0.73 8.43
CA TYR A 53 20.22 0.45 7.60
C TYR A 53 20.54 1.80 8.26
N THR A 54 20.73 1.86 9.58
CA THR A 54 20.88 3.13 10.31
C THR A 54 22.11 3.96 9.93
N PRO A 55 23.33 3.42 9.73
CA PRO A 55 24.48 4.26 9.36
C PRO A 55 24.42 4.76 7.91
N LEU A 56 23.89 3.96 6.99
CA LEU A 56 23.75 4.36 5.58
C LEU A 56 22.68 5.45 5.41
N HIS A 57 21.57 5.39 6.16
CA HIS A 57 20.55 6.43 6.17
C HIS A 57 21.01 7.74 6.83
N ALA A 58 21.88 7.69 7.84
CA ALA A 58 22.39 8.90 8.47
C ALA A 58 23.33 9.67 7.52
N ALA A 59 24.22 8.98 6.82
CA ALA A 59 25.11 9.59 5.83
C ALA A 59 24.33 10.11 4.60
N GLN A 60 23.33 9.38 4.14
CA GLN A 60 22.47 9.80 3.03
C GLN A 60 21.60 11.01 3.40
N ASN A 61 21.14 11.10 4.65
CA ASN A 61 20.45 12.28 5.17
C ASN A 61 21.37 13.51 5.23
N THR A 62 22.65 13.32 5.52
CA THR A 62 23.63 14.43 5.55
C THR A 62 23.89 14.96 4.14
N LEU A 63 24.11 14.09 3.15
CA LEU A 63 24.32 14.47 1.77
C LEU A 63 23.07 15.16 1.19
N ASP A 64 21.88 14.63 1.43
CA ASP A 64 20.61 15.21 0.95
C ASP A 64 20.37 16.61 1.56
N SER A 65 20.71 16.79 2.84
CA SER A 65 20.66 18.10 3.50
C SER A 65 21.64 19.09 2.86
N LEU A 66 22.87 18.66 2.56
CA LEU A 66 23.86 19.51 1.88
C LEU A 66 23.42 19.88 0.46
N LEU A 67 22.85 18.94 -0.31
CA LEU A 67 22.32 19.21 -1.64
C LEU A 67 21.12 20.18 -1.61
N THR A 68 20.33 20.14 -0.54
CA THR A 68 19.24 21.10 -0.33
C THR A 68 19.77 22.50 -0.06
N VAL A 69 20.75 22.62 0.85
CA VAL A 69 21.45 23.89 1.10
C VAL A 69 22.08 24.42 -0.19
N TYR A 70 22.71 23.54 -0.98
CA TYR A 70 23.32 23.95 -2.24
C TYR A 70 22.29 24.52 -3.24
N ALA A 71 21.12 23.89 -3.35
CA ALA A 71 20.05 24.39 -4.20
C ALA A 71 19.52 25.77 -3.74
N GLU A 72 19.43 25.99 -2.43
CA GLU A 72 19.06 27.28 -1.85
C GLU A 72 20.11 28.35 -2.16
N GLU A 73 21.40 28.03 -2.00
CA GLU A 73 22.48 28.97 -2.32
C GLU A 73 22.54 29.31 -3.82
N VAL A 74 22.32 28.33 -4.69
CA VAL A 74 22.21 28.58 -6.15
C VAL A 74 21.06 29.54 -6.48
N ALA A 75 19.94 29.47 -5.76
CA ALA A 75 18.83 30.41 -5.93
C ALA A 75 19.22 31.86 -5.54
N HIS A 76 20.17 32.03 -4.61
CA HIS A 76 20.68 33.34 -4.16
C HIS A 76 21.92 33.82 -4.91
N THR A 77 22.33 33.13 -5.98
CA THR A 77 23.55 33.47 -6.75
C THR A 77 23.62 34.93 -7.15
N ASN A 78 22.54 35.54 -7.60
CA ASN A 78 22.51 36.94 -8.04
C ASN A 78 22.87 37.91 -6.91
N ASP A 79 22.52 37.61 -5.68
CA ASP A 79 22.85 38.44 -4.52
C ASP A 79 24.37 38.44 -4.28
N TYR A 80 25.00 37.27 -4.35
CA TYR A 80 26.45 37.14 -4.21
C TYR A 80 27.23 37.80 -5.35
N LEU A 81 26.77 37.63 -6.59
CA LEU A 81 27.34 38.28 -7.76
C LEU A 81 27.25 39.80 -7.65
N ALA A 82 26.11 40.34 -7.19
CA ALA A 82 25.90 41.78 -7.01
C ALA A 82 26.86 42.36 -5.94
N VAL A 83 27.08 41.64 -4.84
CA VAL A 83 28.05 42.06 -3.79
C VAL A 83 29.45 42.07 -4.35
N ARG A 84 29.87 41.05 -5.10
CA ARG A 84 31.22 41.00 -5.71
C ARG A 84 31.38 42.09 -6.76
N GLN A 85 30.41 42.31 -7.62
CA GLN A 85 30.43 43.40 -8.62
C GLN A 85 30.57 44.77 -7.96
N ALA A 86 29.78 45.01 -6.90
CA ALA A 86 29.86 46.31 -6.17
C ALA A 86 31.28 46.54 -5.57
N ARG A 87 31.96 45.48 -5.08
CA ARG A 87 33.33 45.54 -4.61
C ARG A 87 34.29 45.88 -5.76
N ILE A 88 34.19 45.21 -6.90
CA ILE A 88 34.96 45.51 -8.11
C ILE A 88 34.75 46.95 -8.57
N ASP A 89 33.52 47.39 -8.63
CA ASP A 89 33.17 48.77 -9.04
C ASP A 89 33.76 49.82 -8.09
N SER A 90 33.77 49.53 -6.79
CA SER A 90 34.44 50.36 -5.79
C SER A 90 35.93 50.51 -6.08
N LEU A 91 36.65 49.39 -6.33
CA LEU A 91 38.04 49.43 -6.72
C LEU A 91 38.26 50.18 -8.03
N CYS A 92 37.40 50.01 -9.00
CA CYS A 92 37.48 50.68 -10.31
C CYS A 92 37.29 52.22 -10.25
N ARG A 93 36.64 52.75 -9.21
CA ARG A 93 36.44 54.21 -9.01
C ARG A 93 37.64 54.91 -8.36
N ILE A 94 38.57 54.18 -7.78
CA ILE A 94 39.76 54.76 -7.13
C ILE A 94 40.71 55.35 -8.18
N THR A 95 41.15 56.62 -7.96
CA THR A 95 42.09 57.34 -8.80
C THR A 95 43.14 58.02 -7.93
N PRO A 96 44.41 58.11 -8.35
CA PRO A 96 44.97 57.61 -9.61
C PRO A 96 45.07 56.08 -9.64
N ARG A 97 45.17 55.50 -10.82
CA ARG A 97 45.32 54.06 -11.02
C ARG A 97 46.78 53.67 -10.84
N THR A 98 47.07 52.99 -9.71
CA THR A 98 48.41 52.46 -9.42
C THR A 98 48.54 51.02 -9.92
N PRO A 99 49.77 50.46 -10.10
CA PRO A 99 49.97 49.06 -10.41
C PRO A 99 49.35 48.11 -9.34
N ASP A 100 49.45 48.44 -8.05
CA ASP A 100 48.84 47.69 -6.95
C ASP A 100 47.30 47.61 -7.13
N LEU A 101 46.68 48.73 -7.38
CA LEU A 101 45.24 48.79 -7.60
C LEU A 101 44.84 48.00 -8.85
N THR A 102 45.62 48.10 -9.93
CA THR A 102 45.41 47.33 -11.16
C THR A 102 45.50 45.83 -10.91
N LEU A 103 46.48 45.40 -10.12
CA LEU A 103 46.64 44.02 -9.70
C LEU A 103 45.52 43.55 -8.80
N ALA A 104 45.07 44.37 -7.85
CA ALA A 104 43.92 44.05 -7.01
C ALA A 104 42.64 43.81 -7.83
N ILE A 105 42.39 44.68 -8.82
CA ILE A 105 41.24 44.52 -9.73
C ILE A 105 41.40 43.25 -10.59
N ALA A 106 42.58 42.97 -11.13
CA ALA A 106 42.85 41.76 -11.89
C ALA A 106 42.55 40.48 -11.08
N ARG A 107 42.98 40.45 -9.80
CA ARG A 107 42.71 39.35 -8.88
C ARG A 107 41.22 39.17 -8.55
N GLU A 108 40.46 40.26 -8.39
CA GLU A 108 39.03 40.19 -8.19
C GLU A 108 38.33 39.58 -9.41
N TYR A 109 38.78 39.90 -10.63
CA TYR A 109 38.21 39.32 -11.85
C TYR A 109 38.69 37.88 -12.13
N GLN A 110 39.79 37.42 -11.58
CA GLN A 110 40.47 36.16 -11.93
C GLN A 110 39.57 34.91 -11.82
N SER A 111 38.73 34.83 -10.81
CA SER A 111 37.75 33.74 -10.63
C SER A 111 36.29 34.17 -10.87
N TYR A 112 36.12 35.37 -11.47
CA TYR A 112 34.80 35.97 -11.69
C TYR A 112 34.49 36.18 -13.18
N GLN A 113 35.39 36.84 -13.93
CA GLN A 113 35.23 37.06 -15.37
C GLN A 113 36.61 37.12 -16.07
N SER A 114 36.92 36.10 -16.86
CA SER A 114 38.24 35.89 -17.42
C SER A 114 38.70 37.00 -18.37
N ASP A 115 37.79 37.53 -19.23
CA ASP A 115 38.16 38.57 -20.18
C ASP A 115 38.58 39.87 -19.48
N SER A 116 37.84 40.27 -18.44
CA SER A 116 38.20 41.43 -17.61
C SER A 116 39.53 41.21 -16.88
N ALA A 117 39.72 40.04 -16.27
CA ALA A 117 41.00 39.70 -15.64
C ALA A 117 42.16 39.82 -16.61
N ARG A 118 42.04 39.26 -17.83
CA ARG A 118 43.03 39.33 -18.88
C ARG A 118 43.39 40.77 -19.26
N ILE A 119 42.42 41.65 -19.40
CA ILE A 119 42.63 43.07 -19.70
C ILE A 119 43.47 43.76 -18.60
N TYR A 120 43.16 43.50 -17.33
CA TYR A 120 43.87 44.12 -16.21
C TYR A 120 45.28 43.53 -16.02
N TYR A 121 45.47 42.22 -16.21
CA TYR A 121 46.79 41.61 -16.21
C TYR A 121 47.64 42.09 -17.40
N ALA A 122 47.08 42.21 -18.60
CA ALA A 122 47.80 42.70 -19.76
C ALA A 122 48.36 44.13 -19.58
N ARG A 123 47.67 44.98 -18.81
CA ARG A 123 48.19 46.33 -18.47
C ARG A 123 49.44 46.28 -17.61
N LEU A 124 49.63 45.26 -16.79
CA LEU A 124 50.78 45.12 -15.91
C LEU A 124 51.98 44.47 -16.60
N LEU A 125 51.87 43.96 -17.81
CA LEU A 125 53.03 43.37 -18.54
C LEU A 125 54.17 44.35 -18.83
N ASN A 126 53.84 45.64 -18.91
CA ASN A 126 54.81 46.71 -19.15
C ASN A 126 55.28 47.40 -17.88
N GLU A 127 54.80 46.97 -16.71
CA GLU A 127 55.24 47.48 -15.42
C GLU A 127 56.52 46.76 -14.96
N ALA A 128 57.24 47.38 -14.01
CA ALA A 128 58.39 46.76 -13.38
C ALA A 128 58.02 45.57 -12.48
N ASP A 129 58.90 44.66 -12.19
CA ASP A 129 58.71 43.62 -11.18
C ASP A 129 58.43 44.22 -9.80
N PRO A 130 57.61 43.62 -8.99
CA PRO A 130 56.99 42.27 -9.19
C PRO A 130 55.72 42.25 -10.02
N TYR A 131 55.19 43.38 -10.52
CA TYR A 131 53.87 43.47 -11.20
C TYR A 131 53.86 42.72 -12.53
N ARG A 132 54.95 42.80 -13.30
CA ARG A 132 55.10 42.04 -14.57
C ARG A 132 55.04 40.53 -14.31
N THR A 133 55.78 40.05 -13.30
CA THR A 133 55.75 38.64 -12.89
C THR A 133 54.36 38.23 -12.42
N HIS A 134 53.67 39.04 -11.59
CA HIS A 134 52.27 38.79 -11.21
C HIS A 134 51.33 38.65 -12.43
N ALA A 135 51.53 39.50 -13.45
CA ALA A 135 50.71 39.49 -14.65
C ALA A 135 50.92 38.23 -15.47
N ILE A 136 52.18 37.83 -15.70
CA ILE A 136 52.49 36.63 -16.49
C ILE A 136 51.95 35.39 -15.79
N VAL A 137 52.19 35.22 -14.48
CA VAL A 137 51.69 34.09 -13.70
C VAL A 137 50.16 34.08 -13.72
N GLY A 138 49.49 35.21 -13.47
CA GLY A 138 48.04 35.32 -13.48
C GLY A 138 47.41 35.04 -14.85
N LEU A 139 48.08 35.44 -15.95
CA LEU A 139 47.65 35.11 -17.31
C LEU A 139 47.79 33.61 -17.61
N VAL A 140 48.87 32.95 -17.20
CA VAL A 140 49.04 31.50 -17.36
C VAL A 140 47.97 30.72 -16.59
N GLU A 141 47.71 31.08 -15.32
CA GLU A 141 46.64 30.53 -14.53
C GLU A 141 45.28 30.71 -15.21
N LEU A 142 44.99 31.89 -15.77
CA LEU A 142 43.74 32.21 -16.45
C LEU A 142 43.60 31.42 -17.75
N HIS A 143 44.66 31.26 -18.54
CA HIS A 143 44.68 30.47 -19.75
C HIS A 143 44.42 28.99 -19.46
N ALA A 144 45.00 28.43 -18.41
CA ALA A 144 44.71 27.08 -17.93
C ALA A 144 43.23 26.95 -17.57
N ALA A 145 42.69 27.87 -16.77
CA ALA A 145 41.28 27.84 -16.34
C ALA A 145 40.27 27.98 -17.49
N THR A 146 40.64 28.72 -18.57
CA THR A 146 39.75 28.94 -19.73
C THR A 146 39.93 27.93 -20.86
N GLY A 147 40.92 27.03 -20.76
CA GLY A 147 41.25 26.06 -21.81
C GLY A 147 41.99 26.65 -23.02
N ARG A 148 42.61 27.81 -22.86
CA ARG A 148 43.45 28.47 -23.88
C ARG A 148 44.91 28.07 -23.71
N TYR A 149 45.19 26.78 -23.83
CA TYR A 149 46.46 26.19 -23.47
C TYR A 149 47.63 26.72 -24.33
N GLU A 150 47.43 26.88 -25.65
CA GLU A 150 48.44 27.43 -26.58
C GLU A 150 48.76 28.91 -26.25
N ASP A 151 47.73 29.72 -25.93
CA ASP A 151 47.95 31.11 -25.48
C ASP A 151 48.73 31.15 -24.16
N GLY A 152 48.45 30.18 -23.29
CA GLY A 152 49.18 30.02 -22.02
C GLY A 152 50.65 29.68 -22.24
N ILE A 153 50.95 28.75 -23.14
CA ILE A 153 52.34 28.39 -23.52
C ILE A 153 53.05 29.59 -24.15
N ALA A 154 52.41 30.34 -25.02
CA ALA A 154 52.95 31.57 -25.59
C ALA A 154 53.21 32.64 -24.51
N THR A 155 52.32 32.75 -23.52
CA THR A 155 52.48 33.68 -22.38
C THR A 155 53.67 33.29 -21.51
N MET A 156 53.97 32.01 -21.33
CA MET A 156 55.12 31.52 -20.57
C MET A 156 56.46 32.06 -21.16
N GLN A 157 56.54 32.22 -22.46
CA GLN A 157 57.74 32.73 -23.14
C GLN A 157 58.03 34.19 -22.80
N LEU A 158 57.08 34.92 -22.18
CA LEU A 158 57.32 36.29 -21.69
C LEU A 158 58.08 36.34 -20.37
N MET A 159 58.29 35.18 -19.71
CA MET A 159 59.03 35.08 -18.43
C MET A 159 60.53 34.94 -18.69
N ASP A 160 61.28 36.03 -18.52
CA ASP A 160 62.74 36.05 -18.71
C ASP A 160 63.47 35.38 -17.54
N SER A 161 63.03 35.61 -16.32
CA SER A 161 63.58 35.01 -15.11
C SER A 161 62.44 34.86 -14.05
N ILE A 162 62.52 33.84 -13.22
CA ILE A 162 61.55 33.60 -12.17
C ILE A 162 62.06 34.20 -10.88
N LEU A 163 61.35 35.17 -10.31
CA LEU A 163 61.59 35.69 -8.99
C LEU A 163 61.43 34.57 -7.94
N PRO A 164 62.40 34.48 -6.95
CA PRO A 164 62.30 33.39 -5.94
C PRO A 164 60.95 33.30 -5.24
N SER A 165 60.36 34.44 -4.88
CA SER A 165 59.04 34.49 -4.24
C SER A 165 57.84 33.99 -5.11
N PHE A 166 58.06 33.85 -6.41
CA PHE A 166 57.03 33.34 -7.36
C PHE A 166 57.27 31.91 -7.80
N ARG A 167 58.39 31.29 -7.44
CA ARG A 167 58.82 29.98 -7.96
C ARG A 167 57.76 28.91 -7.79
N LEU A 168 57.18 28.75 -6.60
CA LEU A 168 56.12 27.78 -6.33
C LEU A 168 54.87 28.05 -7.16
N ARG A 169 54.40 29.29 -7.14
CA ARG A 169 53.17 29.67 -7.89
C ARG A 169 53.34 29.52 -9.40
N TRP A 170 54.55 29.85 -9.92
CA TRP A 170 54.88 29.65 -11.33
C TRP A 170 54.85 28.18 -11.73
N TYR A 171 55.54 27.32 -10.97
CA TYR A 171 55.57 25.90 -11.29
C TYR A 171 54.20 25.28 -11.20
N GLU A 172 53.39 25.65 -10.25
CA GLU A 172 52.01 25.20 -10.15
C GLU A 172 51.14 25.68 -11.30
N ALA A 173 51.24 26.94 -11.70
CA ALA A 173 50.50 27.50 -12.83
C ALA A 173 50.82 26.77 -14.15
N VAL A 174 52.11 26.55 -14.39
CA VAL A 174 52.60 25.87 -15.60
C VAL A 174 52.25 24.38 -15.58
N ARG A 175 52.44 23.71 -14.45
CA ARG A 175 52.04 22.32 -14.26
C ARG A 175 50.55 22.16 -14.57
N ARG A 176 49.70 23.03 -14.03
CA ARG A 176 48.22 23.02 -14.27
C ARG A 176 47.90 23.25 -15.74
N LEU A 177 48.57 24.22 -16.40
CA LEU A 177 48.39 24.51 -17.80
C LEU A 177 48.59 23.23 -18.67
N TYR A 178 49.71 22.54 -18.46
CA TYR A 178 50.04 21.33 -19.21
C TYR A 178 49.18 20.13 -18.80
N SER A 179 48.87 19.96 -17.52
CA SER A 179 48.04 18.86 -17.03
C SER A 179 46.60 18.97 -17.57
N ASP A 180 46.01 20.14 -17.48
CA ASP A 180 44.66 20.39 -17.98
C ASP A 180 44.64 20.31 -19.53
N GLY A 181 45.68 20.85 -20.19
CA GLY A 181 45.85 20.73 -21.63
C GLY A 181 45.94 19.27 -22.11
N ALA A 182 46.74 18.45 -21.43
CA ALA A 182 46.87 17.04 -21.73
C ALA A 182 45.55 16.26 -21.49
N LEU A 183 44.82 16.61 -20.42
CA LEU A 183 43.53 16.00 -20.11
C LEU A 183 42.48 16.21 -21.23
N TRP A 184 42.49 17.41 -21.82
CA TRP A 184 41.49 17.82 -22.80
C TRP A 184 41.96 17.76 -24.26
N SER A 185 43.24 17.47 -24.53
CA SER A 185 43.76 17.31 -25.88
C SER A 185 43.18 16.07 -26.53
N THR A 186 42.63 16.23 -27.73
CA THR A 186 42.18 15.14 -28.62
C THR A 186 43.30 14.60 -29.50
N VAL A 187 44.49 15.27 -29.54
CA VAL A 187 45.66 14.89 -30.34
C VAL A 187 46.59 14.04 -29.46
N PRO A 188 46.78 12.73 -29.77
CA PRO A 188 47.52 11.82 -28.90
C PRO A 188 48.99 12.26 -28.65
N THR A 189 49.68 12.69 -29.67
CA THR A 189 51.08 13.12 -29.58
C THR A 189 51.22 14.36 -28.69
N LEU A 190 50.34 15.34 -28.81
CA LEU A 190 50.30 16.53 -28.01
C LEU A 190 49.96 16.23 -26.53
N LYS A 191 49.05 15.26 -26.35
CA LYS A 191 48.69 14.77 -25.02
C LYS A 191 49.90 14.18 -24.29
N GLU A 192 50.67 13.32 -24.93
CA GLU A 192 51.86 12.70 -24.36
C GLU A 192 52.93 13.74 -24.04
N GLU A 193 53.17 14.68 -24.96
CA GLU A 193 54.11 15.79 -24.75
C GLU A 193 53.70 16.62 -23.53
N TRP A 194 52.44 17.03 -23.46
CA TRP A 194 51.96 17.85 -22.33
C TRP A 194 51.91 17.10 -21.01
N GLN A 195 51.67 15.80 -21.01
CA GLN A 195 51.80 14.97 -19.82
C GLN A 195 53.25 14.93 -19.31
N HIS A 196 54.22 14.81 -20.21
CA HIS A 196 55.62 14.83 -19.87
C HIS A 196 56.04 16.17 -19.25
N GLU A 197 55.66 17.29 -19.89
CA GLU A 197 55.95 18.63 -19.33
C GLU A 197 55.23 18.84 -17.98
N ALA A 198 54.00 18.40 -17.80
CA ALA A 198 53.30 18.48 -16.52
C ALA A 198 54.06 17.72 -15.41
N GLN A 199 54.55 16.50 -15.69
CA GLN A 199 55.36 15.72 -14.73
C GLN A 199 56.69 16.41 -14.39
N LYS A 200 57.34 17.01 -15.38
CA LYS A 200 58.56 17.79 -15.17
C LYS A 200 58.31 18.97 -14.21
N TYR A 201 57.26 19.77 -14.46
CA TYR A 201 56.89 20.89 -13.58
C TYR A 201 56.39 20.43 -12.22
N GLN A 202 55.74 19.27 -12.12
CA GLN A 202 55.41 18.64 -10.84
C GLN A 202 56.71 18.37 -10.02
N SER A 203 57.73 17.78 -10.63
CA SER A 203 59.00 17.50 -9.97
C SER A 203 59.72 18.80 -9.53
N MET A 204 59.69 19.83 -10.39
CA MET A 204 60.26 21.15 -10.08
C MET A 204 59.51 21.83 -8.91
N LEU A 205 58.21 21.74 -8.89
CA LEU A 205 57.37 22.26 -7.81
C LEU A 205 57.71 21.59 -6.48
N MET A 206 57.75 20.26 -6.44
CA MET A 206 58.02 19.50 -5.23
C MET A 206 59.44 19.78 -4.69
N ASN A 207 60.44 19.90 -5.57
CA ASN A 207 61.78 20.26 -5.18
C ASN A 207 61.88 21.69 -4.60
N ALA A 208 61.28 22.65 -5.29
CA ALA A 208 61.25 24.04 -4.80
C ALA A 208 60.49 24.17 -3.46
N TRP A 209 59.50 23.34 -3.25
CA TRP A 209 58.77 23.32 -1.98
C TRP A 209 59.61 22.75 -0.84
N ARG A 210 60.33 21.64 -1.08
CA ARG A 210 61.26 21.06 -0.10
C ARG A 210 62.39 22.05 0.27
N GLU A 211 63.01 22.71 -0.75
CA GLU A 211 63.97 23.75 -0.53
C GLU A 211 63.45 24.87 0.40
N LYS A 212 62.20 25.33 0.16
CA LYS A 212 61.58 26.38 0.98
C LYS A 212 61.37 25.94 2.43
N VAL A 213 60.85 24.71 2.64
CA VAL A 213 60.64 24.17 4.00
C VAL A 213 61.91 23.99 4.75
N ASP A 214 63.00 23.56 4.08
CA ASP A 214 64.35 23.43 4.68
C ASP A 214 64.92 24.79 5.09
N GLU A 215 64.69 25.85 4.30
CA GLU A 215 65.07 27.19 4.59
C GLU A 215 64.33 27.84 5.77
N GLU A 216 63.00 27.65 5.82
CA GLU A 216 62.11 28.22 6.84
C GLU A 216 62.10 27.40 8.14
N GLN A 217 62.63 26.17 8.14
CA GLN A 217 62.61 25.19 9.24
C GLN A 217 61.21 24.96 9.83
N GLU A 218 60.18 25.24 9.04
CA GLU A 218 58.74 25.10 9.40
C GLU A 218 58.07 24.05 8.52
N MET A 219 57.29 23.19 9.14
CA MET A 219 56.57 22.16 8.41
C MET A 219 55.43 22.79 7.59
N ASP A 220 55.54 22.74 6.26
CA ASP A 220 54.46 23.13 5.37
C ASP A 220 53.44 21.98 5.24
N LEU A 221 52.27 22.20 5.82
CA LEU A 221 51.19 21.22 5.83
C LEU A 221 50.73 20.83 4.41
N LEU A 222 50.82 21.74 3.45
CA LEU A 222 50.43 21.50 2.08
C LEU A 222 51.44 20.58 1.37
N LEU A 223 52.72 20.81 1.55
CA LEU A 223 53.77 19.91 1.06
C LEU A 223 53.64 18.52 1.69
N ALA A 224 53.38 18.46 3.01
CA ALA A 224 53.19 17.21 3.71
C ALA A 224 51.95 16.44 3.18
N GLN A 225 50.85 17.13 2.91
CA GLN A 225 49.67 16.53 2.29
C GLN A 225 49.99 15.94 0.91
N TYR A 226 50.60 16.72 0.02
CA TYR A 226 50.96 16.25 -1.33
C TYR A 226 51.97 15.11 -1.30
N THR A 227 52.98 15.15 -0.41
CA THR A 227 53.93 14.06 -0.25
C THR A 227 53.27 12.77 0.21
N ALA A 228 52.33 12.85 1.16
CA ALA A 228 51.54 11.70 1.61
C ALA A 228 50.66 11.13 0.47
N MET A 229 50.10 12.02 -0.36
CA MET A 229 49.35 11.59 -1.56
C MET A 229 50.23 10.83 -2.57
N GLU A 230 51.42 11.37 -2.86
CA GLU A 230 52.37 10.71 -3.77
C GLU A 230 52.83 9.33 -3.25
N ASN A 231 52.98 9.20 -1.93
CA ASN A 231 53.34 7.94 -1.29
C ASN A 231 52.14 6.96 -1.16
N GLY A 232 50.90 7.37 -1.50
CA GLY A 232 49.69 6.58 -1.31
C GLY A 232 49.22 6.49 0.14
N GLU A 233 49.73 7.34 1.03
CA GLU A 233 49.40 7.42 2.45
C GLU A 233 48.13 8.27 2.66
N LEU A 234 47.00 7.85 2.09
CA LEU A 234 45.77 8.65 2.01
C LEU A 234 45.21 9.08 3.36
N THR A 235 45.35 8.24 4.41
CA THR A 235 44.89 8.59 5.77
C THR A 235 45.70 9.77 6.31
N VAL A 236 47.03 9.76 6.11
CA VAL A 236 47.92 10.83 6.53
C VAL A 236 47.66 12.12 5.73
N ALA A 237 47.41 12.00 4.42
CA ALA A 237 47.01 13.12 3.59
C ALA A 237 45.71 13.79 4.06
N LEU A 238 44.72 12.99 4.50
CA LEU A 238 43.47 13.48 5.08
C LEU A 238 43.69 14.22 6.40
N GLU A 239 44.60 13.74 7.28
CA GLU A 239 44.94 14.42 8.54
C GLU A 239 45.61 15.79 8.30
N TYR A 240 46.51 15.87 7.31
CA TYR A 240 47.06 17.15 6.91
C TYR A 240 46.01 18.09 6.31
N ASN A 241 45.09 17.58 5.50
CA ASN A 241 43.99 18.36 4.96
C ASN A 241 43.05 18.86 6.08
N ASP A 242 42.78 18.06 7.12
CA ASP A 242 42.05 18.51 8.32
C ASP A 242 42.71 19.69 8.99
N SER A 243 44.05 19.60 9.13
CA SER A 243 44.86 20.66 9.74
C SER A 243 44.86 21.96 8.90
N LEU A 244 44.85 21.84 7.58
CA LEU A 244 44.72 22.98 6.66
C LEU A 244 43.33 23.61 6.74
N LEU A 245 42.26 22.81 6.66
CA LEU A 245 40.89 23.31 6.77
C LEU A 245 40.61 24.01 8.11
N ALA A 246 41.23 23.55 9.21
CA ALA A 246 41.10 24.17 10.53
C ALA A 246 41.74 25.58 10.60
N LYS A 247 42.72 25.89 9.74
CA LYS A 247 43.40 27.20 9.68
C LYS A 247 42.73 28.20 8.76
N ILE A 248 41.80 27.74 7.86
CA ILE A 248 41.17 28.57 6.83
C ILE A 248 39.82 29.09 7.35
N ASP A 249 39.53 30.37 7.07
CA ASP A 249 38.18 30.90 7.29
C ASP A 249 37.14 30.10 6.45
N PRO A 250 36.16 29.45 7.07
CA PRO A 250 35.14 28.70 6.34
C PRO A 250 34.34 29.52 5.30
N LYS A 251 34.41 30.85 5.38
CA LYS A 251 33.78 31.78 4.43
C LYS A 251 34.70 32.20 3.27
N ALA A 252 35.98 31.87 3.34
CA ALA A 252 36.91 32.18 2.27
C ALA A 252 36.77 31.22 1.09
N HIS A 253 37.09 31.67 -0.12
CA HIS A 253 37.14 30.81 -1.32
C HIS A 253 38.18 29.67 -1.17
N GLU A 254 39.26 29.93 -0.41
CA GLU A 254 40.29 28.93 -0.14
C GLU A 254 39.73 27.66 0.54
N TYR A 255 38.67 27.81 1.36
CA TYR A 255 37.94 26.67 1.92
C TYR A 255 37.33 25.79 0.84
N ALA A 256 36.73 26.38 -0.22
CA ALA A 256 36.17 25.63 -1.34
C ALA A 256 37.23 24.79 -2.06
N ILE A 257 38.43 25.38 -2.25
CA ILE A 257 39.57 24.68 -2.88
C ILE A 257 40.00 23.49 -2.04
N LYS A 258 40.16 23.66 -0.73
CA LYS A 258 40.59 22.57 0.18
C LYS A 258 39.50 21.51 0.39
N ALA A 259 38.23 21.88 0.34
CA ALA A 259 37.10 20.94 0.34
C ALA A 259 37.08 20.11 -0.95
N TYR A 260 37.39 20.70 -2.10
CA TYR A 260 37.52 19.98 -3.37
C TYR A 260 38.71 18.99 -3.33
N GLU A 261 39.87 19.41 -2.86
CA GLU A 261 41.04 18.53 -2.67
C GLU A 261 40.70 17.35 -1.75
N ARG A 262 39.92 17.59 -0.70
CA ARG A 262 39.45 16.53 0.20
C ARG A 262 38.50 15.55 -0.50
N ALA A 263 37.66 16.04 -1.40
CA ALA A 263 36.82 15.17 -2.21
C ALA A 263 37.67 14.24 -3.09
N ILE A 264 38.74 14.75 -3.70
CA ILE A 264 39.71 13.93 -4.48
C ILE A 264 40.40 12.88 -3.60
N LEU A 265 40.79 13.22 -2.37
CA LEU A 265 41.37 12.25 -1.43
C LEU A 265 40.41 11.11 -1.11
N TYR A 266 39.10 11.40 -0.90
CA TYR A 266 38.07 10.38 -0.67
C TYR A 266 37.80 9.56 -1.94
N GLU A 267 37.87 10.15 -3.14
CA GLU A 267 37.80 9.42 -4.41
C GLU A 267 38.91 8.37 -4.51
N GLN A 268 40.17 8.76 -4.20
CA GLN A 268 41.30 7.83 -4.19
C GLN A 268 41.18 6.76 -3.08
N ALA A 269 40.51 7.09 -1.97
CA ALA A 269 40.24 6.14 -0.88
C ALA A 269 39.02 5.23 -1.17
N GLY A 270 38.27 5.47 -2.24
CA GLY A 270 37.07 4.72 -2.58
C GLY A 270 35.85 5.03 -1.70
N ASP A 271 35.88 6.11 -0.91
CA ASP A 271 34.75 6.55 -0.08
C ASP A 271 33.90 7.56 -0.86
N GLU A 272 33.01 7.00 -1.70
CA GLU A 272 32.18 7.77 -2.62
C GLU A 272 31.20 8.70 -1.90
N ILE A 273 30.70 8.30 -0.72
CA ILE A 273 29.74 9.11 0.06
C ILE A 273 30.42 10.38 0.56
N LYS A 274 31.61 10.25 1.19
CA LYS A 274 32.38 11.40 1.68
C LYS A 274 32.93 12.24 0.53
N ARG A 275 33.33 11.63 -0.59
CA ARG A 275 33.70 12.35 -1.81
C ARG A 275 32.61 13.35 -2.20
N ARG A 276 31.36 12.88 -2.29
CA ARG A 276 30.20 13.70 -2.67
C ARG A 276 29.88 14.77 -1.63
N GLU A 277 29.91 14.44 -0.34
CA GLU A 277 29.68 15.42 0.72
C GLU A 277 30.67 16.60 0.64
N TRP A 278 31.97 16.33 0.45
CA TRP A 278 32.98 17.36 0.38
C TRP A 278 32.94 18.14 -0.94
N LEU A 279 32.58 17.47 -2.04
CA LEU A 279 32.34 18.13 -3.32
C LEU A 279 31.17 19.14 -3.24
N VAL A 280 30.09 18.80 -2.58
CA VAL A 280 28.94 19.69 -2.37
C VAL A 280 29.34 20.86 -1.45
N ARG A 281 30.13 20.63 -0.40
CA ARG A 281 30.66 21.71 0.46
C ARG A 281 31.53 22.70 -0.31
N SER A 282 32.35 22.20 -1.22
CA SER A 282 33.12 23.03 -2.15
C SER A 282 32.20 23.88 -3.02
N ALA A 283 31.20 23.26 -3.66
CA ALA A 283 30.26 23.95 -4.53
C ALA A 283 29.46 25.03 -3.79
N ILE A 284 28.99 24.76 -2.57
CA ILE A 284 28.30 25.74 -1.72
C ILE A 284 29.17 26.98 -1.48
N GLN A 285 30.43 26.77 -1.12
CA GLN A 285 31.30 27.88 -0.79
C GLN A 285 31.72 28.68 -2.04
N ASP A 286 31.87 28.02 -3.20
CA ASP A 286 32.06 28.71 -4.48
C ASP A 286 30.93 29.67 -4.80
N VAL A 287 29.66 29.23 -4.61
CA VAL A 287 28.46 30.10 -4.80
C VAL A 287 28.56 31.32 -3.87
N ARG A 288 28.78 31.11 -2.58
CA ARG A 288 28.85 32.17 -1.56
C ARG A 288 29.93 33.18 -1.85
N CYS A 289 31.03 32.73 -2.43
CA CYS A 289 32.13 33.59 -2.84
C CYS A 289 31.94 34.20 -4.23
N ALA A 290 30.83 33.95 -4.89
CA ALA A 290 30.57 34.38 -6.26
C ALA A 290 31.68 33.96 -7.23
N VAL A 291 32.18 32.73 -7.11
CA VAL A 291 33.18 32.14 -7.99
C VAL A 291 32.44 31.52 -9.20
N THR A 292 32.75 31.99 -10.39
CA THR A 292 32.15 31.49 -11.62
C THR A 292 33.06 30.49 -12.33
N ASP A 293 34.34 30.45 -12.01
CA ASP A 293 35.27 29.37 -12.38
C ASP A 293 35.20 28.23 -11.36
N ASN A 294 34.05 27.58 -11.26
CA ASN A 294 33.85 26.46 -10.36
C ASN A 294 33.79 25.11 -11.08
N GLY A 295 34.65 24.17 -10.66
CA GLY A 295 34.67 22.82 -11.18
C GLY A 295 33.75 21.86 -10.42
N SER A 296 33.44 22.18 -9.18
CA SER A 296 32.65 21.33 -8.28
C SER A 296 31.20 21.21 -8.70
N SER A 297 30.59 22.28 -9.19
CA SER A 297 29.16 22.34 -9.56
C SER A 297 28.76 21.35 -10.64
N TRP A 298 29.59 21.19 -11.67
CA TRP A 298 29.27 20.22 -12.72
C TRP A 298 29.45 18.77 -12.27
N LEU A 299 30.43 18.49 -11.41
CA LEU A 299 30.59 17.15 -10.82
C LEU A 299 29.40 16.80 -9.91
N VAL A 300 28.93 17.75 -9.11
CA VAL A 300 27.70 17.57 -8.32
C VAL A 300 26.49 17.32 -9.22
N ALA A 301 26.36 18.04 -10.33
CA ALA A 301 25.29 17.81 -11.30
C ALA A 301 25.37 16.41 -11.92
N LYS A 302 26.58 15.95 -12.26
CA LYS A 302 26.84 14.60 -12.77
C LYS A 302 26.44 13.55 -11.74
N ASP A 303 26.88 13.68 -10.49
CA ASP A 303 26.56 12.76 -9.40
C ASP A 303 25.03 12.66 -9.17
N CYS A 304 24.33 13.79 -9.17
CA CYS A 304 22.87 13.81 -9.06
C CYS A 304 22.19 13.09 -10.24
N HIS A 305 22.71 13.27 -11.46
CA HIS A 305 22.20 12.58 -12.64
C HIS A 305 22.37 11.06 -12.56
N GLU A 306 23.58 10.60 -12.17
CA GLU A 306 23.89 9.19 -11.99
C GLU A 306 23.03 8.52 -10.90
N GLU A 307 22.64 9.28 -9.86
CA GLU A 307 21.73 8.83 -8.80
C GLU A 307 20.24 8.92 -9.21
N GLY A 308 19.92 9.52 -10.37
CA GLY A 308 18.56 9.68 -10.86
C GLY A 308 17.81 10.87 -10.23
N ASP A 309 18.48 11.75 -9.47
CA ASP A 309 17.92 13.04 -9.04
C ASP A 309 18.01 14.07 -10.17
N LEU A 310 17.16 13.87 -11.16
CA LEU A 310 17.13 14.70 -12.37
C LEU A 310 16.79 16.17 -12.08
N SER A 311 16.06 16.45 -11.02
CA SER A 311 15.68 17.82 -10.65
C SER A 311 16.87 18.64 -10.20
N ARG A 312 17.67 18.10 -9.26
CA ARG A 312 18.89 18.74 -8.80
C ARG A 312 19.98 18.71 -9.87
N ALA A 313 20.10 17.61 -10.61
CA ALA A 313 21.02 17.51 -11.75
C ALA A 313 20.77 18.62 -12.78
N TYR A 314 19.51 18.86 -13.16
CA TYR A 314 19.12 19.93 -14.08
C TYR A 314 19.44 21.33 -13.52
N LEU A 315 19.09 21.59 -12.26
CA LEU A 315 19.37 22.85 -11.59
C LEU A 315 20.87 23.17 -11.58
N PHE A 316 21.69 22.22 -11.13
CA PHE A 316 23.12 22.42 -10.96
C PHE A 316 23.88 22.44 -12.30
N SER A 317 23.43 21.67 -13.31
CA SER A 317 24.02 21.74 -14.65
C SER A 317 23.74 23.06 -15.33
N ASN A 318 22.54 23.61 -15.20
CA ASN A 318 22.21 24.95 -15.72
C ASN A 318 23.02 26.05 -15.02
N TYR A 319 23.17 25.95 -13.70
CA TYR A 319 24.02 26.87 -12.93
C TYR A 319 25.47 26.82 -13.42
N SER A 320 26.05 25.61 -13.55
CA SER A 320 27.41 25.43 -14.04
C SER A 320 27.60 25.94 -15.47
N LEU A 321 26.63 25.67 -16.38
CA LEU A 321 26.65 26.14 -17.76
C LEU A 321 26.60 27.68 -17.87
N THR A 322 25.74 28.30 -17.05
CA THR A 322 25.61 29.76 -16.97
C THR A 322 26.91 30.41 -16.52
N ASN A 323 27.53 29.84 -15.48
CA ASN A 323 28.83 30.33 -14.96
C ASN A 323 29.96 30.13 -15.96
N ALA A 324 30.05 28.96 -16.61
CA ALA A 324 31.08 28.71 -17.63
C ALA A 324 30.99 29.69 -18.81
N SER A 325 29.74 30.03 -19.19
CA SER A 325 29.45 31.04 -20.22
C SER A 325 29.87 32.47 -19.75
N PHE A 326 29.47 32.84 -18.54
CA PHE A 326 29.77 34.16 -17.98
C PHE A 326 31.27 34.35 -17.73
N PHE A 327 31.96 33.33 -17.23
CA PHE A 327 33.42 33.33 -17.04
C PHE A 327 34.17 33.33 -18.37
N ASN A 328 33.55 32.95 -19.47
CA ASN A 328 34.15 32.76 -20.80
C ASN A 328 35.25 31.68 -20.82
N ALA A 329 34.88 30.45 -20.36
CA ALA A 329 35.74 29.27 -20.40
C ALA A 329 35.23 28.28 -21.45
N PRO A 330 35.63 28.35 -22.74
CA PRO A 330 35.10 27.51 -23.82
C PRO A 330 35.22 26.01 -23.56
N THR A 331 36.32 25.54 -23.01
CA THR A 331 36.52 24.10 -22.73
C THR A 331 35.55 23.62 -21.66
N ARG A 332 35.39 24.34 -20.56
CA ARG A 332 34.46 24.03 -19.49
C ARG A 332 32.99 24.14 -19.96
N PHE A 333 32.71 25.16 -20.78
CA PHE A 333 31.39 25.29 -21.41
C PHE A 333 31.02 24.06 -22.22
N ASN A 334 31.93 23.56 -23.09
CA ASN A 334 31.66 22.38 -23.90
C ASN A 334 31.45 21.11 -23.06
N GLN A 335 32.22 20.93 -21.96
CA GLN A 335 32.05 19.82 -21.01
C GLN A 335 30.68 19.85 -20.36
N THR A 336 30.35 21.00 -19.80
CA THR A 336 29.08 21.19 -19.08
C THR A 336 27.89 21.15 -20.04
N PHE A 337 28.05 21.65 -21.27
CA PHE A 337 27.03 21.64 -22.28
C PHE A 337 26.63 20.21 -22.68
N THR A 338 27.60 19.33 -22.92
CA THR A 338 27.33 17.93 -23.33
C THR A 338 26.55 17.17 -22.25
N LEU A 339 27.00 17.26 -21.01
CA LEU A 339 26.30 16.65 -19.86
C LEU A 339 24.94 17.32 -19.61
N GLY A 340 24.91 18.65 -19.64
CA GLY A 340 23.70 19.45 -19.43
C GLY A 340 22.62 19.16 -20.45
N HIS A 341 22.99 18.94 -21.71
CA HIS A 341 22.03 18.53 -22.75
C HIS A 341 21.42 17.16 -22.45
N THR A 342 22.23 16.19 -22.06
CA THR A 342 21.76 14.85 -21.66
C THR A 342 20.79 14.96 -20.46
N ILE A 343 21.22 15.68 -19.40
CA ILE A 343 20.40 15.89 -18.21
C ILE A 343 19.07 16.58 -18.55
N ALA A 344 19.12 17.63 -19.40
CA ALA A 344 17.90 18.35 -19.81
C ALA A 344 16.94 17.42 -20.56
N THR A 345 17.45 16.61 -21.47
CA THR A 345 16.64 15.63 -22.21
C THR A 345 15.98 14.61 -21.29
N ASP A 346 16.74 14.03 -20.37
CA ASP A 346 16.24 13.06 -19.39
C ASP A 346 15.20 13.69 -18.44
N TYR A 347 15.43 14.92 -18.02
CA TYR A 347 14.52 15.67 -17.18
C TYR A 347 13.20 15.98 -17.89
N GLU A 348 13.25 16.48 -19.13
CA GLU A 348 12.07 16.74 -19.96
C GLU A 348 11.27 15.44 -20.21
N GLN A 349 11.95 14.34 -20.51
CA GLN A 349 11.30 13.06 -20.70
C GLN A 349 10.58 12.62 -19.42
N ARG A 350 11.22 12.75 -18.27
CA ARG A 350 10.60 12.41 -16.98
C ARG A 350 9.38 13.28 -16.65
N LEU A 351 9.44 14.57 -16.97
CA LEU A 351 8.30 15.49 -16.81
C LEU A 351 7.13 15.08 -17.71
N ASN A 352 7.42 14.74 -18.97
CA ASN A 352 6.42 14.28 -19.93
C ASN A 352 5.76 12.97 -19.45
N ASP A 353 6.54 11.97 -19.05
CA ASP A 353 6.05 10.70 -18.50
C ASP A 353 5.21 10.88 -17.25
N SER A 354 5.61 11.81 -16.38
CA SER A 354 4.84 12.17 -15.18
C SER A 354 3.50 12.81 -15.53
N SER A 355 3.50 13.72 -16.52
CA SER A 355 2.29 14.39 -17.02
C SER A 355 1.31 13.39 -17.65
N ILE A 356 1.82 12.44 -18.45
CA ILE A 356 1.03 11.36 -19.05
C ILE A 356 0.41 10.49 -17.94
N ARG A 357 1.21 10.05 -16.94
CA ARG A 357 0.71 9.26 -15.81
C ARG A 357 -0.37 10.00 -15.01
N LEU A 358 -0.18 11.29 -14.76
CA LEU A 358 -1.17 12.13 -14.09
C LEU A 358 -2.46 12.23 -14.91
N GLY A 359 -2.35 12.41 -16.23
CA GLY A 359 -3.49 12.41 -17.16
C GLY A 359 -4.28 11.09 -17.09
N PHE A 360 -3.59 9.95 -17.12
CA PHE A 360 -4.21 8.63 -16.95
C PHE A 360 -4.92 8.49 -15.61
N ALA A 361 -4.28 8.92 -14.51
CA ALA A 361 -4.89 8.86 -13.17
C ALA A 361 -6.17 9.71 -13.09
N ILE A 362 -6.18 10.88 -13.70
CA ILE A 362 -7.38 11.76 -13.76
C ILE A 362 -8.49 11.09 -14.56
N ILE A 363 -8.18 10.49 -15.72
CA ILE A 363 -9.17 9.76 -16.54
C ILE A 363 -9.77 8.59 -15.75
N CYS A 364 -8.93 7.79 -15.08
CA CYS A 364 -9.40 6.68 -14.23
C CYS A 364 -10.31 7.17 -13.10
N LEU A 365 -9.98 8.29 -12.45
CA LEU A 365 -10.80 8.90 -11.40
C LEU A 365 -12.18 9.33 -11.93
N VAL A 366 -12.21 9.98 -13.11
CA VAL A 366 -13.47 10.39 -13.74
C VAL A 366 -14.33 9.18 -14.09
N LEU A 367 -13.76 8.13 -14.67
CA LEU A 367 -14.48 6.89 -14.98
C LEU A 367 -15.05 6.23 -13.72
N LEU A 368 -14.29 6.22 -12.63
CA LEU A 368 -14.74 5.68 -11.34
C LEU A 368 -15.91 6.51 -10.77
N LEU A 369 -15.86 7.83 -10.85
CA LEU A 369 -16.96 8.71 -10.43
C LEU A 369 -18.22 8.44 -11.26
N VAL A 370 -18.10 8.30 -12.59
CA VAL A 370 -19.22 7.95 -13.45
C VAL A 370 -19.81 6.61 -13.07
N ALA A 371 -18.97 5.59 -12.82
CA ALA A 371 -19.44 4.28 -12.38
C ALA A 371 -20.20 4.35 -11.04
N VAL A 372 -19.68 5.11 -10.06
CA VAL A 372 -20.37 5.32 -8.77
C VAL A 372 -21.73 5.98 -8.96
N VAL A 373 -21.84 7.00 -9.82
CA VAL A 373 -23.11 7.67 -10.13
C VAL A 373 -24.10 6.68 -10.76
N LEU A 374 -23.64 5.87 -11.73
CA LEU A 374 -24.50 4.86 -12.39
C LEU A 374 -24.98 3.79 -11.40
N ILE A 375 -24.09 3.29 -10.54
CA ILE A 375 -24.44 2.33 -9.48
C ILE A 375 -25.45 2.96 -8.52
N THR A 376 -25.26 4.22 -8.14
CA THR A 376 -26.18 4.92 -7.24
C THR A 376 -27.57 5.06 -7.88
N ILE A 377 -27.64 5.46 -9.15
CA ILE A 377 -28.91 5.55 -9.89
C ILE A 377 -29.57 4.17 -9.98
N TYR A 378 -28.79 3.13 -10.27
CA TYR A 378 -29.30 1.75 -10.35
C TYR A 378 -29.86 1.27 -9.00
N THR A 379 -29.12 1.49 -7.90
CA THR A 379 -29.57 1.10 -6.56
C THR A 379 -30.83 1.86 -6.11
N LEU A 380 -30.90 3.16 -6.40
CA LEU A 380 -32.10 3.95 -6.10
C LEU A 380 -33.33 3.47 -6.88
N ARG A 381 -33.17 3.10 -8.15
CA ARG A 381 -34.25 2.52 -8.97
C ARG A 381 -34.68 1.16 -8.44
N ASN A 382 -33.75 0.29 -8.09
CA ASN A 382 -34.03 -1.02 -7.51
C ASN A 382 -34.73 -0.91 -6.16
N ASN A 383 -34.28 -0.02 -5.28
CA ASN A 383 -34.92 0.20 -3.97
C ASN A 383 -36.37 0.68 -4.11
N LYS A 384 -36.66 1.56 -5.07
CA LYS A 384 -38.04 1.95 -5.37
C LYS A 384 -38.89 0.76 -5.82
N ARG A 385 -38.34 -0.09 -6.71
CA ARG A 385 -39.02 -1.28 -7.21
C ARG A 385 -39.27 -2.30 -6.11
N LEU A 386 -38.28 -2.55 -5.25
CA LEU A 386 -38.41 -3.43 -4.07
C LEU A 386 -39.47 -2.90 -3.08
N HIS A 387 -39.53 -1.59 -2.87
CA HIS A 387 -40.52 -1.00 -1.97
C HIS A 387 -41.95 -1.19 -2.48
N ILE A 388 -42.17 -1.05 -3.79
CA ILE A 388 -43.47 -1.32 -4.42
C ILE A 388 -43.82 -2.79 -4.26
N LEU A 389 -42.91 -3.71 -4.61
CA LEU A 389 -43.12 -5.14 -4.53
C LEU A 389 -43.39 -5.61 -3.10
N ASN A 390 -42.69 -5.08 -2.11
CA ASN A 390 -42.92 -5.38 -0.70
C ASN A 390 -44.32 -4.95 -0.24
N LYS A 391 -44.83 -3.79 -0.72
CA LYS A 391 -46.22 -3.37 -0.43
C LYS A 391 -47.25 -4.34 -1.01
N GLU A 392 -47.03 -4.80 -2.26
CA GLU A 392 -47.93 -5.79 -2.89
C GLU A 392 -47.92 -7.12 -2.13
N ILE A 393 -46.72 -7.62 -1.74
CA ILE A 393 -46.59 -8.85 -0.95
C ILE A 393 -47.30 -8.72 0.40
N THR A 394 -47.14 -7.57 1.09
CA THR A 394 -47.81 -7.34 2.37
C THR A 394 -49.33 -7.37 2.21
N ALA A 395 -49.86 -6.71 1.20
CA ALA A 395 -51.30 -6.70 0.92
C ALA A 395 -51.84 -8.10 0.61
N ILE A 396 -51.09 -8.89 -0.20
CA ILE A 396 -51.46 -10.28 -0.52
C ILE A 396 -51.43 -11.15 0.73
N ASN A 397 -50.45 -11.00 1.61
CA ASN A 397 -50.35 -11.76 2.85
C ASN A 397 -51.51 -11.43 3.83
N GLU A 398 -51.91 -10.16 3.93
CA GLU A 398 -53.05 -9.74 4.74
C GLU A 398 -54.36 -10.37 4.23
N ASP A 399 -54.59 -10.35 2.90
CA ASP A 399 -55.77 -10.97 2.27
C ASP A 399 -55.77 -12.49 2.48
N PHE A 400 -54.59 -13.11 2.36
CA PHE A 400 -54.45 -14.56 2.61
C PHE A 400 -54.73 -14.92 4.07
N GLU A 401 -54.30 -14.14 5.04
CA GLU A 401 -54.62 -14.38 6.46
C GLU A 401 -56.13 -14.24 6.75
N ILE A 402 -56.78 -13.23 6.15
CA ILE A 402 -58.23 -13.05 6.28
C ILE A 402 -58.99 -14.27 5.71
N THR A 403 -58.61 -14.68 4.50
CA THR A 403 -59.23 -15.83 3.83
C THR A 403 -59.02 -17.13 4.61
N ASN A 404 -57.81 -17.37 5.16
CA ASN A 404 -57.55 -18.53 6.02
C ASN A 404 -58.40 -18.53 7.29
N ARG A 405 -58.59 -17.33 7.90
CA ARG A 405 -59.43 -17.21 9.09
C ARG A 405 -60.88 -17.56 8.78
N GLN A 406 -61.43 -17.03 7.66
CA GLN A 406 -62.80 -17.33 7.24
C GLN A 406 -62.98 -18.82 6.93
N LEU A 407 -61.97 -19.45 6.30
CA LEU A 407 -62.01 -20.89 6.00
C LEU A 407 -62.04 -21.74 7.28
N LYS A 408 -61.20 -21.37 8.29
CA LYS A 408 -61.18 -22.04 9.60
C LYS A 408 -62.52 -21.91 10.32
N GLU A 409 -63.11 -20.71 10.34
CA GLU A 409 -64.40 -20.45 10.94
C GLU A 409 -65.51 -21.28 10.27
N ALA A 410 -65.54 -21.33 8.90
CA ALA A 410 -66.49 -22.13 8.15
C ALA A 410 -66.35 -23.64 8.44
N ASN A 411 -65.11 -24.14 8.58
CA ASN A 411 -64.88 -25.55 8.92
C ASN A 411 -65.35 -25.86 10.34
N MET A 412 -65.09 -24.98 11.32
CA MET A 412 -65.55 -25.11 12.69
C MET A 412 -67.10 -25.19 12.79
N VAL A 413 -67.75 -24.31 12.04
CA VAL A 413 -69.25 -24.37 11.95
C VAL A 413 -69.71 -25.69 11.37
N LYS A 414 -69.05 -26.20 10.32
CA LYS A 414 -69.44 -27.53 9.73
C LYS A 414 -69.24 -28.66 10.76
N GLU A 415 -68.18 -28.68 11.53
CA GLU A 415 -67.91 -29.69 12.57
C GLU A 415 -68.99 -29.65 13.67
N GLN A 416 -69.35 -28.45 14.13
CA GLN A 416 -70.46 -28.31 15.11
C GLN A 416 -71.78 -28.82 14.56
N TYR A 417 -72.09 -28.58 13.28
CA TYR A 417 -73.30 -29.10 12.61
C TYR A 417 -73.33 -30.62 12.58
N ILE A 418 -72.20 -31.28 12.27
CA ILE A 418 -72.12 -32.75 12.28
C ILE A 418 -72.40 -33.30 13.67
N CYS A 419 -71.73 -32.76 14.69
CA CYS A 419 -71.93 -33.20 16.08
C CYS A 419 -73.42 -33.06 16.47
N ARG A 420 -74.04 -31.92 16.15
CA ARG A 420 -75.44 -31.67 16.48
C ARG A 420 -76.39 -32.57 15.75
N TYR A 421 -76.14 -32.81 14.46
CA TYR A 421 -76.91 -33.76 13.63
C TYR A 421 -76.87 -35.18 14.20
N LEU A 422 -75.71 -35.66 14.60
CA LEU A 422 -75.48 -36.95 15.22
C LEU A 422 -76.33 -37.11 16.52
N GLU A 423 -76.36 -36.12 17.38
CA GLU A 423 -77.12 -36.13 18.62
C GLU A 423 -78.61 -36.24 18.32
N VAL A 424 -79.16 -35.39 17.45
CA VAL A 424 -80.56 -35.34 17.09
C VAL A 424 -81.01 -36.65 16.45
N TYR A 425 -80.18 -37.15 15.52
CA TYR A 425 -80.58 -38.39 14.81
C TYR A 425 -80.48 -39.64 15.68
N SER A 426 -79.49 -39.72 16.55
CA SER A 426 -79.38 -40.79 17.55
C SER A 426 -80.62 -40.81 18.49
N ASP A 427 -81.04 -39.62 18.95
CA ASP A 427 -82.24 -39.47 19.73
C ASP A 427 -83.53 -39.89 18.95
N TYR A 428 -83.63 -39.50 17.68
CA TYR A 428 -84.69 -39.89 16.79
C TYR A 428 -84.84 -41.43 16.67
N ILE A 429 -83.69 -42.10 16.39
CA ILE A 429 -83.66 -43.57 16.27
C ILE A 429 -84.09 -44.23 17.59
N ARG A 430 -83.63 -43.74 18.72
CA ARG A 430 -84.04 -44.29 20.03
C ARG A 430 -85.57 -44.15 20.27
N ARG A 431 -86.14 -42.98 19.97
CA ARG A 431 -87.59 -42.75 20.07
C ARG A 431 -88.36 -43.59 19.09
N LEU A 432 -87.89 -43.72 17.84
CA LEU A 432 -88.53 -44.54 16.82
C LEU A 432 -88.64 -46.02 17.26
N VAL A 433 -87.49 -46.56 17.75
CA VAL A 433 -87.45 -47.95 18.22
C VAL A 433 -88.34 -48.14 19.46
N ALA A 434 -88.31 -47.15 20.40
CA ALA A 434 -89.18 -47.20 21.57
C ALA A 434 -90.71 -47.16 21.20
N MET A 435 -91.08 -46.33 20.23
CA MET A 435 -92.49 -46.29 19.66
C MET A 435 -92.87 -47.56 18.94
N ALA A 436 -91.98 -48.11 18.11
CA ALA A 436 -92.22 -49.37 17.39
C ALA A 436 -92.41 -50.53 18.38
N ARG A 437 -91.61 -50.61 19.44
CA ARG A 437 -91.77 -51.60 20.51
C ARG A 437 -93.11 -51.42 21.28
N LYS A 438 -93.57 -50.21 21.53
CA LYS A 438 -94.85 -49.92 22.17
C LYS A 438 -96.02 -50.21 21.29
N ALA A 439 -95.86 -50.06 19.96
CA ALA A 439 -96.93 -50.36 18.97
C ALA A 439 -97.04 -51.85 18.64
N GLY A 440 -96.28 -52.73 19.28
CA GLY A 440 -96.36 -54.17 19.02
C GLY A 440 -95.78 -54.63 17.67
N GLU A 441 -94.89 -53.87 17.08
CA GLU A 441 -94.20 -54.18 15.81
C GLU A 441 -93.45 -55.52 15.93
N LYS A 442 -93.56 -56.38 14.88
CA LYS A 442 -92.97 -57.75 14.90
C LYS A 442 -91.45 -57.76 14.77
N ASP A 443 -90.84 -56.69 14.19
CA ASP A 443 -89.43 -56.59 14.02
C ASP A 443 -88.93 -55.17 14.31
N PRO A 444 -88.92 -54.70 15.58
CA PRO A 444 -88.41 -53.39 15.96
C PRO A 444 -86.91 -53.26 15.73
N ASP A 445 -86.12 -54.36 15.84
CA ASP A 445 -84.66 -54.38 15.68
C ASP A 445 -84.26 -54.36 14.19
N GLY A 446 -85.12 -54.87 13.26
CA GLY A 446 -85.00 -54.72 11.82
C GLY A 446 -85.14 -53.26 11.36
N ILE A 447 -86.10 -52.53 11.92
CA ILE A 447 -86.31 -51.10 11.68
C ILE A 447 -85.08 -50.34 12.16
N LYS A 448 -84.57 -50.65 13.37
CA LYS A 448 -83.36 -50.08 13.93
C LYS A 448 -82.18 -50.29 13.00
N SER A 449 -82.00 -51.52 12.53
CA SER A 449 -80.83 -51.86 11.65
C SER A 449 -80.88 -51.10 10.33
N LYS A 450 -82.05 -50.92 9.74
CA LYS A 450 -82.22 -50.20 8.48
C LYS A 450 -81.99 -48.71 8.62
N GLU A 451 -82.48 -48.09 9.68
CA GLU A 451 -82.26 -46.66 9.97
C GLU A 451 -80.81 -46.38 10.36
N MET A 452 -80.20 -47.29 11.10
CA MET A 452 -78.79 -47.18 11.43
C MET A 452 -77.90 -47.29 10.18
N ALA A 453 -78.20 -48.14 9.23
CA ALA A 453 -77.45 -48.23 7.99
C ALA A 453 -77.57 -46.94 7.14
N HIS A 454 -78.75 -46.32 7.17
CA HIS A 454 -78.93 -45.01 6.51
C HIS A 454 -78.19 -43.92 7.23
N PHE A 455 -78.23 -43.89 8.57
CA PHE A 455 -77.47 -42.94 9.43
C PHE A 455 -75.95 -43.04 9.19
N TYR A 456 -75.43 -44.26 9.19
CA TYR A 456 -73.96 -44.43 8.96
C TYR A 456 -73.57 -43.94 7.58
N ARG A 457 -74.31 -44.15 6.54
CA ARG A 457 -74.04 -43.61 5.20
C ARG A 457 -74.00 -42.10 5.20
N SER A 458 -75.05 -41.47 5.77
CA SER A 458 -75.14 -40.01 5.84
C SER A 458 -74.02 -39.39 6.65
N PHE A 459 -73.62 -40.03 7.76
CA PHE A 459 -72.49 -39.60 8.57
C PHE A 459 -71.17 -39.71 7.79
N ASP A 460 -70.93 -40.87 7.18
CA ASP A 460 -69.75 -41.14 6.40
C ASP A 460 -69.60 -40.11 5.26
N ASP A 461 -70.69 -39.86 4.52
CA ASP A 461 -70.67 -38.88 3.43
C ASP A 461 -70.37 -37.46 3.92
N THR A 462 -70.98 -37.04 4.99
CA THR A 462 -70.80 -35.70 5.55
C THR A 462 -69.42 -35.56 6.17
N PHE A 463 -68.93 -36.53 6.94
CA PHE A 463 -67.64 -36.51 7.57
C PHE A 463 -66.51 -36.52 6.52
N LEU A 464 -66.57 -37.40 5.54
CA LEU A 464 -65.59 -37.50 4.49
C LEU A 464 -65.61 -36.32 3.50
N SER A 465 -66.66 -35.51 3.49
CA SER A 465 -66.71 -34.26 2.72
C SER A 465 -65.81 -33.17 3.36
N ILE A 466 -65.50 -33.27 4.68
CA ILE A 466 -64.63 -32.35 5.42
C ILE A 466 -63.22 -32.93 5.53
N TYR A 467 -63.18 -34.22 5.88
CA TYR A 467 -61.94 -34.95 6.08
C TYR A 467 -61.68 -35.93 4.93
N VAL A 468 -61.44 -35.40 3.73
CA VAL A 468 -61.39 -36.16 2.46
C VAL A 468 -60.35 -37.29 2.49
N THR A 469 -59.22 -37.08 3.16
CA THR A 469 -58.07 -38.02 3.26
C THR A 469 -58.16 -38.93 4.50
N PHE A 470 -59.18 -38.78 5.37
CA PHE A 470 -59.25 -39.45 6.67
C PHE A 470 -59.00 -40.95 6.61
N VAL A 471 -59.62 -41.67 5.67
CA VAL A 471 -59.46 -43.12 5.55
C VAL A 471 -58.01 -43.52 5.24
N GLN A 472 -57.35 -42.73 4.41
CA GLN A 472 -55.95 -42.96 4.05
C GLN A 472 -55.03 -42.61 5.24
N ASP A 473 -55.21 -41.42 5.84
CA ASP A 473 -54.39 -40.94 6.95
C ASP A 473 -54.59 -41.79 8.21
N PHE A 474 -55.80 -42.26 8.47
CA PHE A 474 -56.09 -43.16 9.56
C PHE A 474 -55.39 -44.52 9.38
N ASN A 475 -55.46 -45.12 8.18
CA ASN A 475 -54.77 -46.36 7.85
C ASN A 475 -53.24 -46.22 7.86
N ALA A 476 -52.72 -45.04 7.55
CA ALA A 476 -51.27 -44.75 7.68
C ALA A 476 -50.78 -44.78 9.13
N LEU A 477 -51.65 -44.62 10.13
CA LEU A 477 -51.35 -44.76 11.54
C LEU A 477 -51.35 -46.21 12.04
N LEU A 478 -51.75 -47.18 11.19
CA LEU A 478 -51.90 -48.60 11.50
C LEU A 478 -50.79 -49.43 10.82
N LYS A 479 -50.43 -50.54 11.41
CA LYS A 479 -49.57 -51.57 10.78
C LYS A 479 -50.25 -52.13 9.54
N PRO A 480 -49.50 -52.56 8.50
CA PRO A 480 -50.09 -53.06 7.25
C PRO A 480 -51.14 -54.18 7.45
N GLU A 481 -50.88 -55.09 8.41
CA GLU A 481 -51.75 -56.20 8.76
C GLU A 481 -53.01 -55.80 9.58
N ALA A 482 -52.98 -54.58 10.14
CA ALA A 482 -54.07 -54.03 10.97
C ALA A 482 -54.90 -52.97 10.26
N GLN A 483 -54.56 -52.64 9.02
CA GLN A 483 -55.32 -51.67 8.23
C GLN A 483 -56.76 -52.10 8.02
N LEU A 484 -57.68 -51.15 8.11
CA LEU A 484 -59.11 -51.39 8.02
C LEU A 484 -59.57 -51.03 6.61
N MET A 485 -60.31 -51.98 5.95
CA MET A 485 -60.89 -51.74 4.65
C MET A 485 -62.39 -51.79 4.77
N PRO A 486 -63.15 -50.74 4.37
CA PRO A 486 -64.60 -50.76 4.33
C PRO A 486 -65.15 -51.84 3.39
N LYS A 487 -66.23 -52.49 3.77
CA LYS A 487 -66.90 -53.48 2.92
C LYS A 487 -67.53 -52.84 1.68
N LYS A 488 -67.82 -53.65 0.65
CA LYS A 488 -68.45 -53.16 -0.58
C LYS A 488 -69.77 -52.46 -0.25
N GLY A 489 -69.84 -51.14 -0.52
CA GLY A 489 -70.99 -50.29 -0.24
C GLY A 489 -70.92 -49.49 1.07
N GLU A 490 -69.88 -49.68 1.90
CA GLU A 490 -69.58 -48.83 3.07
C GLU A 490 -68.42 -47.91 2.76
N ARG A 491 -68.40 -46.68 3.32
CA ARG A 491 -67.29 -45.74 3.17
C ARG A 491 -66.33 -45.78 4.31
N MET A 492 -66.85 -46.15 5.52
CA MET A 492 -66.00 -46.30 6.73
C MET A 492 -66.44 -47.56 7.49
N THR A 493 -65.45 -48.18 8.18
CA THR A 493 -65.81 -49.27 9.12
C THR A 493 -66.34 -48.70 10.43
N VAL A 494 -66.92 -49.57 11.31
CA VAL A 494 -67.33 -49.12 12.64
C VAL A 494 -66.21 -48.52 13.45
N GLU A 495 -65.02 -49.11 13.38
CA GLU A 495 -63.81 -48.59 14.06
C GLU A 495 -63.42 -47.22 13.54
N MET A 496 -63.49 -47.02 12.20
CA MET A 496 -63.19 -45.69 11.63
C MET A 496 -64.20 -44.64 12.09
N ARG A 497 -65.49 -44.97 12.19
CA ARG A 497 -66.52 -44.06 12.73
C ARG A 497 -66.30 -43.72 14.18
N ILE A 498 -65.77 -44.65 15.02
CA ILE A 498 -65.42 -44.42 16.39
C ILE A 498 -64.28 -43.37 16.46
N PHE A 499 -63.26 -43.55 15.63
CA PHE A 499 -62.12 -42.62 15.63
C PHE A 499 -62.42 -41.30 14.89
N ALA A 500 -63.35 -41.30 13.96
CA ALA A 500 -63.92 -40.08 13.38
C ALA A 500 -64.60 -39.20 14.45
N LEU A 501 -65.35 -39.83 15.38
CA LEU A 501 -65.97 -39.13 16.50
C LEU A 501 -64.93 -38.61 17.49
N ILE A 502 -63.84 -39.35 17.77
CA ILE A 502 -62.71 -38.91 18.60
C ILE A 502 -62.07 -37.72 17.95
N LEU A 503 -61.85 -37.69 16.64
CA LEU A 503 -61.30 -36.54 15.90
C LEU A 503 -62.22 -35.31 16.05
N LEU A 504 -63.56 -35.49 16.05
CA LEU A 504 -64.51 -34.40 16.30
C LEU A 504 -64.67 -34.02 17.77
N GLY A 505 -63.78 -34.52 18.66
CA GLY A 505 -63.76 -34.19 20.08
C GLY A 505 -64.71 -34.99 20.97
N ILE A 506 -65.37 -36.05 20.45
CA ILE A 506 -66.24 -36.96 21.20
C ILE A 506 -65.46 -38.21 21.57
N ASP A 507 -64.80 -38.21 22.73
CA ASP A 507 -63.83 -39.26 23.17
C ASP A 507 -64.43 -40.20 24.26
N ASN A 508 -65.58 -39.86 24.83
CA ASN A 508 -66.21 -40.67 25.87
C ASN A 508 -66.90 -41.92 25.21
N SER A 509 -66.42 -43.12 25.59
CA SER A 509 -66.92 -44.38 25.05
C SER A 509 -68.43 -44.60 25.27
N ALA A 510 -69.03 -44.08 26.37
CA ALA A 510 -70.46 -44.16 26.58
C ALA A 510 -71.20 -43.26 25.58
N LYS A 511 -70.75 -42.05 25.33
CA LYS A 511 -71.31 -41.09 24.35
C LYS A 511 -71.18 -41.61 22.93
N ILE A 512 -70.00 -42.17 22.57
CA ILE A 512 -69.78 -42.81 21.24
C ILE A 512 -70.75 -44.01 21.06
N GLY A 513 -70.90 -44.84 22.12
CA GLY A 513 -71.81 -45.98 22.11
C GLY A 513 -73.29 -45.54 21.95
N GLU A 514 -73.66 -44.46 22.61
CA GLU A 514 -75.00 -43.85 22.45
C GLU A 514 -75.21 -43.39 21.00
N LEU A 515 -74.28 -42.70 20.38
CA LEU A 515 -74.35 -42.16 19.01
C LEU A 515 -74.35 -43.27 17.96
N LEU A 516 -73.53 -44.29 18.13
CA LEU A 516 -73.42 -45.42 17.17
C LEU A 516 -74.34 -46.62 17.53
N CYS A 517 -75.16 -46.51 18.58
CA CYS A 517 -76.05 -47.55 19.07
C CYS A 517 -75.31 -48.86 19.47
N TYR A 518 -74.11 -48.78 20.07
CA TYR A 518 -73.36 -49.89 20.62
C TYR A 518 -73.27 -49.78 22.15
N SER A 519 -72.98 -50.88 22.81
CA SER A 519 -72.71 -50.82 24.25
C SER A 519 -71.31 -50.14 24.50
N PRO A 520 -71.16 -49.40 25.63
CA PRO A 520 -69.84 -48.80 25.99
C PRO A 520 -68.71 -49.77 25.97
N ASN A 521 -68.93 -51.02 26.43
CA ASN A 521 -67.92 -52.07 26.42
C ASN A 521 -67.55 -52.48 24.98
N THR A 522 -68.49 -52.48 24.05
CA THR A 522 -68.24 -52.77 22.62
C THR A 522 -67.35 -51.70 22.03
N ILE A 523 -67.63 -50.42 22.29
CA ILE A 523 -66.79 -49.29 21.85
C ILE A 523 -65.37 -49.38 22.42
N SER A 524 -65.26 -49.68 23.73
CA SER A 524 -63.95 -49.85 24.36
C SER A 524 -63.14 -50.99 23.73
N ASN A 525 -63.76 -52.11 23.43
CA ASN A 525 -63.16 -53.27 22.76
C ASN A 525 -62.66 -52.87 21.33
N TYR A 526 -63.45 -52.15 20.57
CA TYR A 526 -63.02 -51.65 19.25
C TYR A 526 -61.85 -50.70 19.36
N ARG A 527 -61.88 -49.76 20.30
CA ARG A 527 -60.74 -48.83 20.56
C ARG A 527 -59.46 -49.59 20.92
N VAL A 528 -59.52 -50.53 21.86
CA VAL A 528 -58.36 -51.35 22.26
C VAL A 528 -57.83 -52.16 21.08
N ARG A 529 -58.75 -52.77 20.26
CA ARG A 529 -58.30 -53.56 19.11
C ARG A 529 -57.53 -52.72 18.10
N VAL A 530 -58.02 -51.55 17.78
CA VAL A 530 -57.37 -50.65 16.81
C VAL A 530 -56.07 -50.11 17.36
N LYS A 531 -56.04 -49.70 18.63
CA LYS A 531 -54.79 -49.27 19.30
C LYS A 531 -53.71 -50.34 19.35
N ASN A 532 -54.09 -51.62 19.45
CA ASN A 532 -53.11 -52.74 19.39
C ASN A 532 -52.50 -52.91 17.99
N GLY A 533 -53.21 -52.47 16.93
CA GLY A 533 -52.70 -52.43 15.57
C GLY A 533 -51.97 -51.14 15.20
N ALA A 534 -51.75 -50.21 16.13
CA ALA A 534 -51.11 -48.93 15.87
C ALA A 534 -49.65 -49.09 15.41
N LEU A 535 -49.24 -48.29 14.47
CA LEU A 535 -47.87 -48.10 14.06
C LEU A 535 -47.24 -47.09 15.04
N GLY A 536 -46.32 -47.52 15.91
CA GLY A 536 -45.71 -46.75 16.96
C GLY A 536 -46.40 -46.87 18.33
N ASP A 537 -46.34 -45.82 19.18
CA ASP A 537 -46.86 -45.90 20.54
C ASP A 537 -48.39 -45.95 20.57
N ARG A 538 -48.88 -46.96 21.25
CA ARG A 538 -50.31 -47.25 21.43
C ARG A 538 -51.04 -46.15 22.22
N ASP A 539 -50.38 -45.56 23.22
CA ASP A 539 -51.07 -44.63 24.14
C ASP A 539 -51.24 -43.26 23.50
N THR A 540 -50.43 -42.89 22.54
CA THR A 540 -50.51 -41.64 21.76
C THR A 540 -51.35 -41.78 20.48
N PHE A 541 -51.94 -42.95 20.20
CA PHE A 541 -52.65 -43.18 18.95
C PHE A 541 -53.88 -42.25 18.75
N GLU A 542 -54.68 -42.02 19.79
CA GLU A 542 -55.85 -41.14 19.72
C GLU A 542 -55.47 -39.69 19.50
N ASP A 543 -54.34 -39.22 20.05
CA ASP A 543 -53.82 -37.87 19.83
C ASP A 543 -53.34 -37.71 18.39
N ARG A 544 -52.74 -38.73 17.81
CA ARG A 544 -52.35 -38.73 16.40
C ARG A 544 -53.59 -38.75 15.45
N VAL A 545 -54.65 -39.46 15.84
CA VAL A 545 -55.91 -39.39 15.10
C VAL A 545 -56.54 -38.00 15.17
N ARG A 546 -56.53 -37.30 16.33
CA ARG A 546 -56.99 -35.90 16.46
C ARG A 546 -56.17 -34.92 15.62
N ALA A 547 -54.94 -35.28 15.32
CA ALA A 547 -54.08 -34.47 14.46
C ALA A 547 -54.34 -34.66 12.96
N ILE A 548 -55.17 -35.65 12.55
CA ILE A 548 -55.55 -35.82 11.15
C ILE A 548 -56.35 -34.59 10.71
N GLY A 549 -55.89 -33.92 9.66
CA GLY A 549 -56.52 -32.69 9.14
C GLY A 549 -56.13 -31.39 9.88
N ALA A 550 -55.32 -31.44 10.96
CA ALA A 550 -54.84 -30.24 11.65
C ALA A 550 -53.69 -29.54 10.89
N LEU A 551 -53.27 -30.04 9.75
CA LEU A 551 -52.16 -29.55 8.92
C LEU A 551 -52.60 -28.67 7.73
N TYR A 552 -53.81 -28.15 7.74
CA TYR A 552 -54.24 -27.16 6.74
C TYR A 552 -54.76 -25.88 7.38
#